data_9a852da45085c0eb8d7a30f0979ad443
#
_entry.id   9a852da45085c0eb8d7a30f0979ad443
#
_cell.length_a   1.000
_cell.length_b   1.000
_cell.length_c   1.000
_cell.angle_alpha   90.00
_cell.angle_beta   90.00
_cell.angle_gamma   90.00
#
_symmetry.space_group_name_H-M   'P 1'
#
loop_
_entity.id
_entity.type
_entity.pdbx_description
1 polymer ?
#
loop_
_entity_poly.entity_id
_entity_poly.type
_entity_poly.pdbx_seq_one_letter_code
_entity_poly.pdbx_strand_id
1 'polypeptide(L)'
;DPFASLNPRHTVEKILEEPLIVHGIGSKEERKRRVREMLEVVGLGSYHAKRYPHQFSGGQRQRIGIARALMTNPKLIIADEPVSALDVSIQAQVLNLLEDLQKQFGLTYIFIAHDLGVVRHISDRVGVMYLGRMVELADSESLYEAPKHPYTKALLSAVPIPDPDHKAERQLLSGDLPSPAN
;
A
#
# COMPACT_ATOMS: atom_id res chain seq x y z
N ASP A 1 1.07 -6.92 5.28
CA ASP A 1 2.35 -7.55 5.66
C ASP A 1 2.81 -8.51 4.55
N PRO A 2 3.90 -8.19 3.82
CA PRO A 2 4.40 -9.01 2.72
C PRO A 2 4.94 -10.39 3.17
N PHE A 3 5.21 -10.57 4.47
CA PHE A 3 5.69 -11.82 5.02
C PHE A 3 4.55 -12.79 5.33
N ALA A 4 3.43 -12.30 5.85
CA ALA A 4 2.28 -13.13 6.23
C ALA A 4 1.32 -13.38 5.05
N SER A 5 1.30 -12.51 4.03
CA SER A 5 0.34 -12.58 2.92
C SER A 5 0.63 -13.66 1.88
N LEU A 6 1.86 -14.19 1.83
CA LEU A 6 2.28 -15.19 0.84
C LEU A 6 2.45 -16.55 1.51
N ASN A 7 1.77 -17.58 1.00
CA ASN A 7 1.94 -18.93 1.51
C ASN A 7 3.37 -19.44 1.26
N PRO A 8 4.18 -19.69 2.31
CA PRO A 8 5.59 -20.05 2.16
C PRO A 8 5.83 -21.41 1.52
N ARG A 9 4.80 -22.27 1.44
CA ARG A 9 4.86 -23.60 0.84
C ARG A 9 4.52 -23.60 -0.65
N HIS A 10 4.07 -22.47 -1.20
CA HIS A 10 3.75 -22.33 -2.61
C HIS A 10 4.86 -21.60 -3.36
N THR A 11 5.13 -22.01 -4.59
CA THR A 11 5.97 -21.24 -5.51
C THR A 11 5.26 -19.96 -5.91
N VAL A 12 6.00 -18.95 -6.38
CA VAL A 12 5.44 -17.69 -6.89
C VAL A 12 4.43 -17.94 -8.01
N GLU A 13 4.73 -18.87 -8.95
CA GLU A 13 3.78 -19.27 -10.00
C GLU A 13 2.43 -19.70 -9.41
N LYS A 14 2.46 -20.57 -8.39
CA LYS A 14 1.23 -21.06 -7.74
C LYS A 14 0.47 -19.95 -7.02
N ILE A 15 1.18 -19.06 -6.33
CA ILE A 15 0.58 -17.90 -5.63
C ILE A 15 -0.12 -16.96 -6.61
N LEU A 16 0.50 -16.70 -7.77
CA LEU A 16 -0.07 -15.81 -8.78
C LEU A 16 -1.16 -16.50 -9.61
N GLU A 17 -1.07 -17.80 -9.83
CA GLU A 17 -2.09 -18.56 -10.57
C GLU A 17 -3.38 -18.77 -9.76
N GLU A 18 -3.29 -18.83 -8.43
CA GLU A 18 -4.41 -19.14 -7.53
C GLU A 18 -5.65 -18.24 -7.74
N PRO A 19 -5.55 -16.90 -7.80
CA PRO A 19 -6.70 -16.04 -8.09
C PRO A 19 -7.38 -16.37 -9.42
N LEU A 20 -6.61 -16.71 -10.44
CA LEU A 20 -7.16 -17.07 -11.76
C LEU A 20 -7.92 -18.40 -11.71
N ILE A 21 -7.41 -19.37 -10.93
CA ILE A 21 -8.07 -20.67 -10.75
C ILE A 21 -9.39 -20.48 -10.02
N VAL A 22 -9.39 -19.75 -8.91
CA VAL A 22 -10.58 -19.52 -8.09
C VAL A 22 -11.69 -18.82 -8.87
N HIS A 23 -11.33 -17.89 -9.74
CA HIS A 23 -12.28 -17.16 -10.59
C HIS A 23 -12.57 -17.81 -11.93
N GLY A 24 -12.00 -18.99 -12.21
CA GLY A 24 -12.22 -19.70 -13.47
C GLY A 24 -11.67 -18.98 -14.72
N ILE A 25 -10.64 -18.16 -14.56
CA ILE A 25 -10.07 -17.32 -15.63
C ILE A 25 -9.00 -18.09 -16.39
N GLY A 26 -9.20 -18.26 -17.69
CA GLY A 26 -8.24 -18.80 -18.65
C GLY A 26 -7.92 -20.29 -18.51
N SER A 27 -7.33 -20.86 -19.55
CA SER A 27 -6.75 -22.21 -19.56
C SER A 27 -5.46 -22.26 -18.73
N LYS A 28 -4.95 -23.46 -18.48
CA LYS A 28 -3.68 -23.64 -17.73
C LYS A 28 -2.49 -22.95 -18.41
N GLU A 29 -2.44 -23.01 -19.73
CA GLU A 29 -1.39 -22.38 -20.54
C GLU A 29 -1.48 -20.86 -20.52
N GLU A 30 -2.69 -20.32 -20.63
CA GLU A 30 -2.94 -18.87 -20.52
C GLU A 30 -2.58 -18.33 -19.14
N ARG A 31 -2.96 -19.04 -18.08
CA ARG A 31 -2.59 -18.66 -16.71
C ARG A 31 -1.08 -18.59 -16.52
N LYS A 32 -0.33 -19.59 -16.99
CA LYS A 32 1.14 -19.58 -16.92
C LYS A 32 1.76 -18.44 -17.71
N ARG A 33 1.23 -18.12 -18.90
CA ARG A 33 1.68 -16.97 -19.68
C ARG A 33 1.45 -15.68 -18.88
N ARG A 34 0.24 -15.48 -18.36
CA ARG A 34 -0.13 -14.30 -17.59
C ARG A 34 0.71 -14.14 -16.31
N VAL A 35 1.06 -15.22 -15.62
CA VAL A 35 1.99 -15.18 -14.48
C VAL A 35 3.35 -14.62 -14.89
N ARG A 36 3.91 -15.05 -16.01
CA ARG A 36 5.21 -14.55 -16.50
C ARG A 36 5.13 -13.05 -16.88
N GLU A 37 4.11 -12.67 -17.62
CA GLU A 37 3.86 -11.27 -18.00
C GLU A 37 3.71 -10.38 -16.76
N MET A 38 2.95 -10.83 -15.75
CA MET A 38 2.73 -10.07 -14.53
C MET A 38 3.99 -9.93 -13.67
N LEU A 39 4.86 -10.94 -13.64
CA LEU A 39 6.16 -10.82 -12.97
C LEU A 39 7.01 -9.73 -13.62
N GLU A 40 7.03 -9.64 -14.94
CA GLU A 40 7.76 -8.59 -15.67
C GLU A 40 7.17 -7.20 -15.40
N VAL A 41 5.83 -7.11 -15.36
CA VAL A 41 5.10 -5.85 -15.04
C VAL A 41 5.51 -5.28 -13.67
N VAL A 42 5.72 -6.14 -12.66
CA VAL A 42 6.15 -5.67 -11.33
C VAL A 42 7.68 -5.61 -11.18
N GLY A 43 8.43 -5.72 -12.28
CA GLY A 43 9.89 -5.63 -12.30
C GLY A 43 10.61 -6.87 -11.74
N LEU A 44 9.97 -8.02 -11.79
CA LEU A 44 10.56 -9.32 -11.46
C LEU A 44 10.75 -10.14 -12.74
N GLY A 45 11.87 -10.85 -12.86
CA GLY A 45 12.08 -11.72 -14.03
C GLY A 45 11.17 -12.96 -13.99
N SER A 46 10.74 -13.42 -15.16
CA SER A 46 9.89 -14.61 -15.30
C SER A 46 10.52 -15.89 -14.73
N TYR A 47 11.84 -15.96 -14.63
CA TYR A 47 12.57 -17.05 -13.98
C TYR A 47 12.32 -17.17 -12.47
N HIS A 48 11.77 -16.14 -11.85
CA HIS A 48 11.37 -16.15 -10.44
C HIS A 48 10.11 -17.00 -10.17
N ALA A 49 9.35 -17.37 -11.19
CA ALA A 49 8.09 -18.11 -11.05
C ALA A 49 8.20 -19.41 -10.23
N LYS A 50 9.33 -20.10 -10.34
CA LYS A 50 9.57 -21.38 -9.64
C LYS A 50 10.15 -21.24 -8.24
N ARG A 51 10.48 -20.03 -7.79
CA ARG A 51 11.04 -19.77 -6.47
C ARG A 51 9.95 -19.69 -5.40
N TYR A 52 10.37 -19.86 -4.14
CA TYR A 52 9.51 -19.74 -2.96
C TYR A 52 9.66 -18.36 -2.30
N PRO A 53 8.63 -17.86 -1.58
CA PRO A 53 8.66 -16.53 -0.95
C PRO A 53 9.90 -16.27 -0.07
N HIS A 54 10.40 -17.27 0.66
CA HIS A 54 11.57 -17.10 1.52
C HIS A 54 12.88 -16.79 0.77
N GLN A 55 12.90 -16.97 -0.55
CA GLN A 55 14.05 -16.69 -1.42
C GLN A 55 14.08 -15.25 -1.94
N PHE A 56 13.19 -14.39 -1.46
CA PHE A 56 13.02 -13.01 -1.90
C PHE A 56 13.20 -12.02 -0.75
N SER A 57 13.67 -10.80 -1.08
CA SER A 57 13.70 -9.68 -0.16
C SER A 57 12.27 -9.20 0.18
N GLY A 58 12.13 -8.36 1.23
CA GLY A 58 10.85 -7.78 1.61
C GLY A 58 10.17 -7.03 0.46
N GLY A 59 10.92 -6.17 -0.23
CA GLY A 59 10.40 -5.42 -1.39
C GLY A 59 10.01 -6.32 -2.57
N GLN A 60 10.75 -7.38 -2.83
CA GLN A 60 10.38 -8.37 -3.85
C GLN A 60 9.10 -9.14 -3.48
N ARG A 61 8.94 -9.53 -2.20
CA ARG A 61 7.68 -10.15 -1.72
C ARG A 61 6.50 -9.19 -1.85
N GLN A 62 6.71 -7.92 -1.56
CA GLN A 62 5.67 -6.90 -1.76
C GLN A 62 5.26 -6.81 -3.24
N ARG A 63 6.21 -6.81 -4.17
CA ARG A 63 5.93 -6.84 -5.62
C ARG A 63 5.15 -8.09 -6.03
N ILE A 64 5.43 -9.27 -5.44
CA ILE A 64 4.66 -10.49 -5.66
C ILE A 64 3.22 -10.34 -5.14
N GLY A 65 3.04 -9.72 -3.97
CA GLY A 65 1.71 -9.41 -3.42
C GLY A 65 0.89 -8.49 -4.34
N ILE A 66 1.53 -7.44 -4.86
CA ILE A 66 0.92 -6.52 -5.84
C ILE A 66 0.57 -7.28 -7.13
N ALA A 67 1.50 -8.08 -7.66
CA ALA A 67 1.25 -8.92 -8.84
C ALA A 67 0.04 -9.83 -8.65
N ARG A 68 -0.07 -10.49 -7.48
CA ARG A 68 -1.22 -11.34 -7.14
C ARG A 68 -2.55 -10.57 -7.17
N ALA A 69 -2.59 -9.36 -6.62
CA ALA A 69 -3.78 -8.53 -6.64
C ALA A 69 -4.21 -8.14 -8.07
N LEU A 70 -3.24 -7.94 -8.97
CA LEU A 70 -3.48 -7.58 -10.37
C LEU A 70 -3.93 -8.74 -11.26
N MET A 71 -3.76 -10.00 -10.83
CA MET A 71 -4.06 -11.17 -11.68
C MET A 71 -5.51 -11.21 -12.19
N THR A 72 -6.45 -10.67 -11.46
CA THR A 72 -7.89 -10.66 -11.82
C THR A 72 -8.34 -9.40 -12.58
N ASN A 73 -7.41 -8.51 -12.96
CA ASN A 73 -7.70 -7.20 -13.57
C ASN A 73 -8.71 -6.37 -12.75
N PRO A 74 -8.44 -6.10 -11.47
CA PRO A 74 -9.34 -5.32 -10.63
C PRO A 74 -9.42 -3.87 -11.12
N LYS A 75 -10.54 -3.20 -10.80
CA LYS A 75 -10.66 -1.73 -10.95
C LYS A 75 -10.24 -1.00 -9.67
N LEU A 76 -10.36 -1.65 -8.54
CA LEU A 76 -10.05 -1.13 -7.21
C LEU A 76 -9.10 -2.08 -6.49
N ILE A 77 -8.05 -1.54 -5.90
CA ILE A 77 -7.13 -2.25 -5.01
C ILE A 77 -7.16 -1.56 -3.64
N ILE A 78 -7.31 -2.36 -2.59
CA ILE A 78 -7.14 -1.89 -1.21
C ILE A 78 -5.72 -2.27 -0.78
N ALA A 79 -4.91 -1.25 -0.52
CA ALA A 79 -3.53 -1.39 -0.07
C ALA A 79 -3.47 -1.03 1.42
N ASP A 80 -3.46 -2.05 2.27
CA ASP A 80 -3.41 -1.90 3.72
C ASP A 80 -1.96 -1.99 4.19
N GLU A 81 -1.41 -0.86 4.62
CA GLU A 81 -0.03 -0.66 5.04
C GLU A 81 1.03 -1.28 4.08
N PRO A 82 0.95 -1.01 2.77
CA PRO A 82 1.72 -1.77 1.79
C PRO A 82 3.23 -1.52 1.84
N VAL A 83 3.70 -0.53 2.58
CA VAL A 83 5.12 -0.17 2.68
C VAL A 83 5.65 -0.11 4.11
N SER A 84 4.83 -0.34 5.13
CA SER A 84 5.18 -0.15 6.55
C SER A 84 6.35 -1.02 7.04
N ALA A 85 6.52 -2.20 6.47
CA ALA A 85 7.57 -3.17 6.86
C ALA A 85 8.83 -3.07 5.98
N LEU A 86 8.96 -2.02 5.16
CA LEU A 86 10.06 -1.84 4.21
C LEU A 86 10.96 -0.67 4.64
N ASP A 87 12.23 -0.72 4.28
CA ASP A 87 13.12 0.44 4.43
C ASP A 87 12.76 1.56 3.45
N VAL A 88 13.14 2.80 3.78
CA VAL A 88 12.74 4.03 3.07
C VAL A 88 13.02 3.97 1.57
N SER A 89 14.17 3.39 1.19
CA SER A 89 14.56 3.34 -0.23
C SER A 89 13.70 2.35 -1.01
N ILE A 90 13.33 1.24 -0.40
CA ILE A 90 12.44 0.23 -1.00
C ILE A 90 10.98 0.72 -0.98
N GLN A 91 10.56 1.46 0.06
CA GLN A 91 9.25 2.13 0.08
C GLN A 91 9.05 3.01 -1.14
N ALA A 92 10.01 3.90 -1.44
CA ALA A 92 9.93 4.78 -2.61
C ALA A 92 9.80 3.99 -3.93
N GLN A 93 10.54 2.88 -4.08
CA GLN A 93 10.43 2.03 -5.27
C GLN A 93 9.06 1.36 -5.41
N VAL A 94 8.43 0.96 -4.29
CA VAL A 94 7.10 0.34 -4.30
C VAL A 94 6.02 1.38 -4.58
N LEU A 95 6.14 2.59 -4.03
CA LEU A 95 5.22 3.69 -4.30
C LEU A 95 5.24 4.09 -5.78
N ASN A 96 6.42 4.29 -6.36
CA ASN A 96 6.57 4.57 -7.79
C ASN A 96 5.95 3.46 -8.65
N LEU A 97 6.17 2.19 -8.27
CA LEU A 97 5.53 1.06 -8.96
C LEU A 97 4.01 1.15 -8.90
N LEU A 98 3.41 1.48 -7.75
CA LEU A 98 1.96 1.61 -7.61
C LEU A 98 1.39 2.75 -8.47
N GLU A 99 2.09 3.89 -8.57
CA GLU A 99 1.72 5.00 -9.45
C GLU A 99 1.79 4.62 -10.93
N ASP A 100 2.86 3.91 -11.34
CA ASP A 100 3.01 3.44 -12.72
C ASP A 100 1.91 2.44 -13.08
N LEU A 101 1.59 1.52 -12.18
CA LEU A 101 0.50 0.56 -12.36
C LEU A 101 -0.87 1.25 -12.40
N GLN A 102 -1.07 2.30 -11.61
CA GLN A 102 -2.30 3.11 -11.65
C GLN A 102 -2.52 3.70 -13.05
N LYS A 103 -1.47 4.33 -13.61
CA LYS A 103 -1.51 4.93 -14.95
C LYS A 103 -1.68 3.87 -16.04
N GLN A 104 -0.96 2.75 -15.92
CA GLN A 104 -0.95 1.69 -16.93
C GLN A 104 -2.28 0.93 -17.01
N PHE A 105 -2.90 0.65 -15.86
CA PHE A 105 -4.11 -0.19 -15.77
C PHE A 105 -5.39 0.59 -15.43
N GLY A 106 -5.31 1.91 -15.23
CA GLY A 106 -6.46 2.73 -14.83
C GLY A 106 -7.03 2.36 -13.48
N LEU A 107 -6.16 2.06 -12.51
CA LEU A 107 -6.55 1.56 -11.18
C LEU A 107 -7.02 2.69 -10.26
N THR A 108 -7.97 2.35 -9.40
CA THR A 108 -8.29 3.14 -8.20
C THR A 108 -7.69 2.46 -6.99
N TYR A 109 -7.08 3.25 -6.09
CA TYR A 109 -6.55 2.76 -4.82
C TYR A 109 -7.36 3.27 -3.63
N ILE A 110 -7.55 2.41 -2.63
CA ILE A 110 -7.75 2.80 -1.24
C ILE A 110 -6.46 2.46 -0.52
N PHE A 111 -5.72 3.49 -0.12
CA PHE A 111 -4.41 3.35 0.50
C PHE A 111 -4.52 3.62 2.01
N ILE A 112 -4.23 2.64 2.84
CA ILE A 112 -4.26 2.77 4.30
C ILE A 112 -2.81 2.81 4.77
N ALA A 113 -2.44 3.88 5.49
CA ALA A 113 -1.11 4.04 6.06
C ALA A 113 -1.14 4.96 7.28
N HIS A 114 -0.12 4.82 8.12
CA HIS A 114 0.12 5.71 9.26
C HIS A 114 1.22 6.76 8.98
N ASP A 115 1.98 6.59 7.90
CA ASP A 115 2.98 7.58 7.46
C ASP A 115 2.32 8.67 6.62
N LEU A 116 2.22 9.86 7.20
CA LEU A 116 1.57 11.00 6.56
C LEU A 116 2.32 11.55 5.35
N GLY A 117 3.64 11.36 5.28
CA GLY A 117 4.44 11.72 4.12
C GLY A 117 4.12 10.83 2.93
N VAL A 118 3.98 9.53 3.15
CA VAL A 118 3.56 8.56 2.15
C VAL A 118 2.14 8.86 1.66
N VAL A 119 1.19 9.11 2.59
CA VAL A 119 -0.20 9.44 2.25
C VAL A 119 -0.26 10.70 1.40
N ARG A 120 0.47 11.76 1.76
CA ARG A 120 0.51 13.01 0.99
C ARG A 120 1.01 12.80 -0.43
N HIS A 121 1.99 11.91 -0.61
CA HIS A 121 2.62 11.66 -1.91
C HIS A 121 1.70 10.94 -2.89
N ILE A 122 0.96 9.90 -2.42
CA ILE A 122 0.23 8.99 -3.31
C ILE A 122 -1.26 9.32 -3.44
N SER A 123 -1.81 10.17 -2.57
CA SER A 123 -3.27 10.32 -2.45
C SER A 123 -3.79 11.62 -3.05
N ASP A 124 -4.84 11.54 -3.87
CA ASP A 124 -5.62 12.71 -4.33
C ASP A 124 -6.54 13.22 -3.22
N ARG A 125 -7.14 12.31 -2.46
CA ARG A 125 -8.06 12.60 -1.34
C ARG A 125 -7.65 11.83 -0.11
N VAL A 126 -7.74 12.45 1.05
CA VAL A 126 -7.33 11.85 2.33
C VAL A 126 -8.50 11.83 3.31
N GLY A 127 -8.75 10.66 3.88
CA GLY A 127 -9.70 10.46 4.97
C GLY A 127 -8.96 10.20 6.28
N VAL A 128 -9.26 10.97 7.31
CA VAL A 128 -8.70 10.79 8.65
C VAL A 128 -9.71 10.03 9.51
N MET A 129 -9.26 8.91 10.09
CA MET A 129 -10.05 8.11 11.01
C MET A 129 -9.57 8.29 12.45
N TYR A 130 -10.50 8.43 13.37
CA TYR A 130 -10.24 8.48 14.81
C TYR A 130 -11.28 7.64 15.56
N LEU A 131 -10.83 6.73 16.40
CA LEU A 131 -11.67 5.81 17.17
C LEU A 131 -12.74 5.09 16.31
N GLY A 132 -12.33 4.60 15.14
CA GLY A 132 -13.20 3.86 14.23
C GLY A 132 -14.19 4.72 13.43
N ARG A 133 -14.13 6.05 13.53
CA ARG A 133 -14.99 6.98 12.80
C ARG A 133 -14.17 7.84 11.84
N MET A 134 -14.74 8.11 10.66
CA MET A 134 -14.21 9.10 9.74
C MET A 134 -14.49 10.51 10.29
N VAL A 135 -13.44 11.25 10.68
CA VAL A 135 -13.57 12.57 11.31
C VAL A 135 -13.28 13.71 10.34
N GLU A 136 -12.54 13.47 9.29
CA GLU A 136 -12.28 14.45 8.24
C GLU A 136 -12.06 13.73 6.90
N LEU A 137 -12.54 14.32 5.81
CA LEU A 137 -12.32 13.88 4.44
C LEU A 137 -12.18 15.11 3.54
N ALA A 138 -11.04 15.26 2.89
CA ALA A 138 -10.75 16.39 2.01
C ALA A 138 -9.78 15.98 0.89
N ASP A 139 -9.60 16.88 -0.08
CA ASP A 139 -8.51 16.77 -1.03
C ASP A 139 -7.18 16.86 -0.29
N SER A 140 -6.16 16.13 -0.77
CA SER A 140 -4.87 15.99 -0.08
C SER A 140 -4.29 17.37 0.25
N GLU A 141 -4.16 18.26 -0.73
CA GLU A 141 -3.59 19.59 -0.53
C GLU A 141 -4.35 20.39 0.57
N SER A 142 -5.68 20.44 0.48
CA SER A 142 -6.54 21.15 1.43
C SER A 142 -6.41 20.60 2.85
N LEU A 143 -6.27 19.30 3.02
CA LEU A 143 -6.15 18.67 4.33
C LEU A 143 -4.79 18.98 4.99
N TYR A 144 -3.71 19.00 4.21
CA TYR A 144 -2.38 19.30 4.76
C TYR A 144 -2.17 20.80 5.02
N GLU A 145 -2.78 21.70 4.24
CA GLU A 145 -2.64 23.14 4.40
C GLU A 145 -3.58 23.72 5.47
N ALA A 146 -4.83 23.25 5.52
CA ALA A 146 -5.87 23.80 6.37
C ALA A 146 -6.74 22.70 7.03
N PRO A 147 -6.16 21.82 7.86
CA PRO A 147 -6.92 20.80 8.58
C PRO A 147 -7.98 21.43 9.49
N LYS A 148 -9.17 20.84 9.50
CA LYS A 148 -10.31 21.39 10.26
C LYS A 148 -10.47 20.68 11.61
N HIS A 149 -10.38 19.34 11.62
CA HIS A 149 -10.61 18.58 12.84
C HIS A 149 -9.41 18.67 13.81
N PRO A 150 -9.63 18.83 15.13
CA PRO A 150 -8.55 18.94 16.12
C PRO A 150 -7.56 17.76 16.08
N TYR A 151 -8.06 16.55 15.90
CA TYR A 151 -7.21 15.36 15.78
C TYR A 151 -6.32 15.42 14.53
N THR A 152 -6.84 15.85 13.39
CA THR A 152 -6.05 16.03 12.16
C THR A 152 -4.93 17.04 12.37
N LYS A 153 -5.22 18.17 13.02
CA LYS A 153 -4.23 19.21 13.36
C LYS A 153 -3.13 18.65 14.24
N ALA A 154 -3.50 17.93 15.30
CA ALA A 154 -2.53 17.29 16.20
C ALA A 154 -1.67 16.25 15.47
N LEU A 155 -2.30 15.43 14.63
CA LEU A 155 -1.61 14.40 13.84
C LEU A 155 -0.58 15.02 12.89
N LEU A 156 -0.95 16.07 12.16
CA LEU A 156 -0.04 16.77 11.24
C LEU A 156 1.06 17.54 11.97
N SER A 157 0.77 18.13 13.14
CA SER A 157 1.78 18.82 13.96
C SER A 157 2.85 17.88 14.54
N ALA A 158 2.57 16.58 14.60
CA ALA A 158 3.51 15.57 15.08
C ALA A 158 4.48 15.08 13.99
N VAL A 159 4.26 15.45 12.72
CA VAL A 159 5.16 15.08 11.60
C VAL A 159 6.48 15.83 11.76
N PRO A 160 7.64 15.14 11.83
CA PRO A 160 8.92 15.80 11.90
C PRO A 160 9.18 16.60 10.61
N ILE A 161 9.43 17.89 10.74
CA ILE A 161 9.91 18.72 9.65
C ILE A 161 11.45 18.62 9.64
N PRO A 162 12.09 18.28 8.52
CA PRO A 162 13.54 18.15 8.43
C PRO A 162 14.23 19.52 8.36
N ASP A 163 13.88 20.43 9.27
CA ASP A 163 14.48 21.74 9.44
C ASP A 163 14.94 21.86 10.90
N PRO A 164 16.25 21.90 11.18
CA PRO A 164 16.79 21.96 12.54
C PRO A 164 16.43 23.26 13.27
N ASP A 165 16.10 24.34 12.52
CA ASP A 165 15.73 25.64 13.11
C ASP A 165 14.22 25.76 13.33
N HIS A 166 13.43 24.83 12.85
CA HIS A 166 11.97 24.81 13.00
C HIS A 166 11.56 24.24 14.36
N LYS A 167 11.22 25.11 15.31
CA LYS A 167 10.59 24.72 16.58
C LYS A 167 9.11 24.47 16.31
N ALA A 168 8.74 23.23 15.95
CA ALA A 168 7.34 22.85 15.82
C ALA A 168 6.63 22.98 17.18
N GLU A 169 5.64 23.84 17.28
CA GLU A 169 4.68 23.85 18.39
C GLU A 169 3.78 22.62 18.24
N ARG A 170 4.14 21.53 18.94
CA ARG A 170 3.31 20.32 18.96
C ARG A 170 2.01 20.62 19.68
N GLN A 171 0.88 20.46 18.98
CA GLN A 171 -0.43 20.50 19.61
C GLN A 171 -0.68 19.18 20.33
N LEU A 172 -0.54 19.20 21.66
CA LEU A 172 -0.87 18.04 22.49
C LEU A 172 -2.40 17.99 22.67
N LEU A 173 -2.99 16.86 22.34
CA LEU A 173 -4.37 16.58 22.72
C LEU A 173 -4.39 16.33 24.23
N SER A 174 -5.15 17.15 24.97
CA SER A 174 -5.33 17.01 26.41
C SER A 174 -6.40 15.96 26.72
N GLY A 175 -6.15 15.07 27.69
CA GLY A 175 -7.08 14.07 28.17
C GLY A 175 -6.65 12.63 27.87
N ASP A 176 -7.25 11.66 28.56
CA ASP A 176 -7.09 10.24 28.27
C ASP A 176 -7.80 9.87 26.97
N LEU A 177 -7.24 8.88 26.25
CA LEU A 177 -7.88 8.34 25.05
C LEU A 177 -9.26 7.76 25.46
N PRO A 178 -10.37 8.30 24.95
CA PRO A 178 -11.68 7.74 25.24
C PRO A 178 -11.77 6.32 24.70
N SER A 179 -12.46 5.46 25.45
CA SER A 179 -12.72 4.10 25.00
C SER A 179 -13.59 4.11 23.74
N PRO A 180 -13.26 3.36 22.68
CA PRO A 180 -14.11 3.27 21.50
C PRO A 180 -15.45 2.56 21.77
N ALA A 181 -15.65 2.01 22.98
CA ALA A 181 -16.87 1.31 23.39
C ALA A 181 -17.91 2.23 24.08
N ASN A 182 -17.62 3.53 24.24
CA ASN A 182 -18.54 4.51 24.85
C ASN A 182 -18.98 5.54 23.85
#